data_615478d7084f7709a8af97cd9da55867
#
_entry.id   615478d7084f7709a8af97cd9da55867
#
_cell.length_a   1.000
_cell.length_b   1.000
_cell.length_c   1.000
_cell.angle_alpha   90.00
_cell.angle_beta   90.00
_cell.angle_gamma   90.00
#
_symmetry.space_group_name_H-M   'P 1'
#
loop_
_entity.id
_entity.type
_entity.pdbx_description
1 polymer ?
#
loop_
_entity_poly.entity_id
_entity_poly.type
_entity_poly.pdbx_seq_one_letter_code
_entity_poly.pdbx_strand_id
1 'polypeptide(L)'
;AYRGYSVILFAPIAALGAVLLTDPSLVAPMFTGLFMDKMVGFLKLYFPVFLLGAVFGKLIEISGFSKAIVAATIKVVGAQRAMLSIVLVCALLTYGGVSLFVVVFAVYPFAAELFRQSDIPKRLVPGTIALGAFTFTMDALPGTPQIQNIIPTSFFGTTGWAAPKLGTIGGVFILIVGMSYLEWR
;
A
#
# COMPACT_ATOMS: atom_id res chain seq x y z
N ALA A 1 -7.58 7.73 -14.33
CA ALA A 1 -7.31 6.35 -13.91
C ALA A 1 -8.25 5.35 -14.59
N TYR A 2 -9.58 5.41 -14.39
CA TYR A 2 -10.56 4.43 -14.94
C TYR A 2 -10.57 4.29 -16.46
N ARG A 3 -10.11 5.31 -17.20
CA ARG A 3 -9.97 5.30 -18.67
C ARG A 3 -8.54 4.99 -19.15
N GLY A 4 -7.65 4.48 -18.29
CA GLY A 4 -6.28 4.11 -18.62
C GLY A 4 -5.28 5.28 -18.70
N TYR A 5 -5.69 6.49 -18.34
CA TYR A 5 -4.77 7.63 -18.33
C TYR A 5 -3.84 7.62 -17.11
N SER A 6 -2.58 8.05 -17.32
CA SER A 6 -1.57 8.11 -16.26
C SER A 6 -1.88 9.20 -15.23
N VAL A 7 -1.91 8.80 -13.95
CA VAL A 7 -2.09 9.73 -12.83
C VAL A 7 -0.92 10.74 -12.75
N ILE A 8 0.29 10.32 -13.11
CA ILE A 8 1.49 11.18 -13.12
C ILE A 8 1.30 12.38 -14.06
N LEU A 9 0.59 12.19 -15.16
CA LEU A 9 0.29 13.28 -16.10
C LEU A 9 -0.88 14.15 -15.61
N PHE A 10 -1.94 13.51 -15.12
CA PHE A 10 -3.17 14.24 -14.79
C PHE A 10 -3.13 14.98 -13.45
N ALA A 11 -2.34 14.53 -12.48
CA ALA A 11 -2.21 15.22 -11.19
C ALA A 11 -1.61 16.64 -11.35
N PRO A 12 -0.49 16.85 -12.07
CA PRO A 12 0.00 18.19 -12.38
C PRO A 12 -1.01 19.04 -13.18
N ILE A 13 -1.67 18.46 -14.19
CA ILE A 13 -2.66 19.15 -14.99
C ILE A 13 -3.83 19.64 -14.12
N ALA A 14 -4.33 18.81 -13.22
CA ALA A 14 -5.40 19.17 -12.30
C ALA A 14 -4.99 20.29 -11.33
N ALA A 15 -3.77 20.20 -10.78
CA ALA A 15 -3.21 21.23 -9.91
C ALA A 15 -3.06 22.58 -10.63
N LEU A 16 -2.48 22.57 -11.83
CA LEU A 16 -2.34 23.78 -12.64
C LEU A 16 -3.69 24.30 -13.15
N GLY A 17 -4.65 23.41 -13.39
CA GLY A 17 -6.03 23.79 -13.71
C GLY A 17 -6.71 24.54 -12.58
N ALA A 18 -6.46 24.16 -11.33
CA ALA A 18 -6.96 24.92 -10.18
C ALA A 18 -6.32 26.34 -10.11
N VAL A 19 -5.02 26.46 -10.39
CA VAL A 19 -4.34 27.76 -10.48
C VAL A 19 -4.91 28.60 -11.62
N LEU A 20 -5.16 27.98 -12.79
CA LEU A 20 -5.74 28.65 -13.95
C LEU A 20 -7.13 29.27 -13.65
N LEU A 21 -7.93 28.59 -12.82
CA LEU A 21 -9.25 29.08 -12.43
C LEU A 21 -9.20 30.23 -11.41
N THR A 22 -8.10 30.33 -10.64
CA THR A 22 -7.90 31.40 -9.63
C THR A 22 -7.19 32.61 -10.23
N ASP A 23 -6.05 32.40 -10.87
CA ASP A 23 -5.26 33.45 -11.52
C ASP A 23 -4.45 32.85 -12.68
N PRO A 24 -4.89 33.06 -13.94
CA PRO A 24 -4.22 32.54 -15.13
C PRO A 24 -2.76 33.00 -15.29
N SER A 25 -2.42 34.19 -14.76
CA SER A 25 -1.06 34.74 -14.88
C SER A 25 -0.04 33.97 -14.06
N LEU A 26 -0.49 33.26 -13.00
CA LEU A 26 0.36 32.51 -12.10
C LEU A 26 0.64 31.07 -12.57
N VAL A 27 0.01 30.56 -13.63
CA VAL A 27 0.18 29.16 -14.08
C VAL A 27 1.64 28.85 -14.41
N ALA A 28 2.28 29.66 -15.24
CA ALA A 28 3.67 29.44 -15.63
C ALA A 28 4.65 29.65 -14.44
N PRO A 29 4.58 30.72 -13.65
CA PRO A 29 5.42 30.88 -12.47
C PRO A 29 5.24 29.76 -11.44
N MET A 30 4.01 29.31 -11.19
CA MET A 30 3.73 28.21 -10.26
C MET A 30 4.27 26.87 -10.74
N PHE A 31 4.22 26.62 -12.07
CA PHE A 31 4.78 25.39 -12.63
C PHE A 31 6.31 25.37 -12.54
N THR A 32 6.97 26.45 -13.06
CA THR A 32 8.43 26.47 -13.15
C THR A 32 9.13 26.73 -11.81
N GLY A 33 8.46 27.39 -10.87
CA GLY A 33 8.97 27.64 -9.52
C GLY A 33 8.44 26.62 -8.51
N LEU A 34 7.34 26.96 -7.85
CA LEU A 34 6.86 26.21 -6.69
C LEU A 34 6.67 24.71 -6.97
N PHE A 35 6.04 24.35 -8.10
CA PHE A 35 5.79 22.93 -8.42
C PHE A 35 7.10 22.17 -8.62
N MET A 36 8.01 22.70 -9.42
CA MET A 36 9.31 22.07 -9.69
C MET A 36 10.16 21.96 -8.43
N ASP A 37 10.23 23.02 -7.61
CA ASP A 37 10.98 23.00 -6.36
C ASP A 37 10.45 21.93 -5.38
N LYS A 38 9.13 21.84 -5.24
CA LYS A 38 8.51 20.83 -4.37
C LYS A 38 8.68 19.42 -4.92
N MET A 39 8.56 19.23 -6.24
CA MET A 39 8.78 17.96 -6.90
C MET A 39 10.21 17.47 -6.72
N VAL A 40 11.20 18.32 -6.98
CA VAL A 40 12.63 17.98 -6.84
C VAL A 40 12.97 17.72 -5.38
N GLY A 41 12.46 18.53 -4.45
CA GLY A 41 12.63 18.33 -3.01
C GLY A 41 12.08 16.98 -2.55
N PHE A 42 10.89 16.61 -3.00
CA PHE A 42 10.29 15.31 -2.71
C PHE A 42 11.12 14.15 -3.28
N LEU A 43 11.52 14.25 -4.55
CA LEU A 43 12.36 13.23 -5.18
C LEU A 43 13.69 13.07 -4.45
N LYS A 44 14.37 14.18 -4.13
CA LYS A 44 15.64 14.15 -3.41
C LYS A 44 15.54 13.42 -2.06
N LEU A 45 14.43 13.63 -1.34
CA LEU A 45 14.22 13.04 -0.01
C LEU A 45 13.83 11.56 -0.07
N TYR A 46 12.96 11.18 -1.00
CA TYR A 46 12.32 9.86 -1.01
C TYR A 46 12.80 8.92 -2.10
N PHE A 47 13.49 9.40 -3.14
CA PHE A 47 13.97 8.56 -4.24
C PHE A 47 14.81 7.36 -3.79
N PRO A 48 15.75 7.50 -2.81
CA PRO A 48 16.51 6.35 -2.32
C PRO A 48 15.62 5.27 -1.72
N VAL A 49 14.58 5.66 -0.96
CA VAL A 49 13.63 4.73 -0.34
C VAL A 49 12.80 4.03 -1.42
N PHE A 50 12.31 4.76 -2.43
CA PHE A 50 11.57 4.18 -3.56
C PHE A 50 12.41 3.19 -4.34
N LEU A 51 13.65 3.58 -4.68
CA LEU A 51 14.56 2.74 -5.47
C LEU A 51 14.89 1.45 -4.72
N LEU A 52 15.32 1.57 -3.47
CA LEU A 52 15.70 0.41 -2.65
C LEU A 52 14.49 -0.49 -2.36
N GLY A 53 13.33 0.09 -2.09
CA GLY A 53 12.08 -0.66 -1.91
C GLY A 53 11.66 -1.42 -3.18
N ALA A 54 11.80 -0.80 -4.36
CA ALA A 54 11.51 -1.46 -5.63
C ALA A 54 12.48 -2.62 -5.91
N VAL A 55 13.78 -2.41 -5.68
CA VAL A 55 14.80 -3.46 -5.82
C VAL A 55 14.53 -4.61 -4.85
N PHE A 56 14.28 -4.30 -3.57
CA PHE A 56 13.95 -5.29 -2.56
C PHE A 56 12.70 -6.09 -2.92
N GLY A 57 11.61 -5.42 -3.30
CA GLY A 57 10.39 -6.07 -3.74
C GLY A 57 10.62 -7.01 -4.93
N LYS A 58 11.44 -6.59 -5.89
CA LYS A 58 11.80 -7.44 -7.05
C LYS A 58 12.63 -8.65 -6.64
N LEU A 59 13.58 -8.49 -5.72
CA LEU A 59 14.37 -9.60 -5.19
C LEU A 59 13.50 -10.63 -4.45
N ILE A 60 12.56 -10.18 -3.62
CA ILE A 60 11.59 -11.04 -2.91
C ILE A 60 10.71 -11.81 -3.90
N GLU A 61 10.32 -11.17 -5.02
CA GLU A 61 9.52 -11.81 -6.07
C GLU A 61 10.32 -12.91 -6.80
N ILE A 62 11.51 -12.57 -7.35
CA ILE A 62 12.30 -13.50 -8.17
C ILE A 62 12.96 -14.62 -7.36
N SER A 63 13.27 -14.40 -6.08
CA SER A 63 13.81 -15.41 -5.17
C SER A 63 12.78 -16.48 -4.75
N GLY A 64 11.50 -16.24 -5.03
CA GLY A 64 10.42 -17.13 -4.62
C GLY A 64 10.01 -17.01 -3.14
N PHE A 65 10.61 -16.08 -2.37
CA PHE A 65 10.23 -15.86 -0.97
C PHE A 65 8.76 -15.49 -0.80
N SER A 66 8.19 -14.70 -1.71
CA SER A 66 6.74 -14.40 -1.68
C SER A 66 5.90 -15.67 -1.69
N LYS A 67 6.23 -16.63 -2.56
CA LYS A 67 5.52 -17.93 -2.65
C LYS A 67 5.69 -18.76 -1.38
N ALA A 68 6.90 -18.79 -0.82
CA ALA A 68 7.18 -19.51 0.42
C ALA A 68 6.40 -18.92 1.61
N ILE A 69 6.33 -17.60 1.74
CA ILE A 69 5.55 -16.91 2.78
C ILE A 69 4.05 -17.22 2.64
N VAL A 70 3.51 -17.19 1.41
CA VAL A 70 2.11 -17.56 1.15
C VAL A 70 1.84 -18.99 1.61
N ALA A 71 2.66 -19.94 1.15
CA ALA A 71 2.50 -21.35 1.49
C ALA A 71 2.61 -21.61 3.00
N ALA A 72 3.59 -20.99 3.68
CA ALA A 72 3.77 -21.11 5.11
C ALA A 72 2.58 -20.55 5.90
N THR A 73 2.07 -19.38 5.51
CA THR A 73 0.93 -18.75 6.18
C THR A 73 -0.34 -19.61 6.03
N ILE A 74 -0.61 -20.10 4.82
CA ILE A 74 -1.78 -20.97 4.58
C ILE A 74 -1.66 -22.27 5.39
N LYS A 75 -0.44 -22.83 5.53
CA LYS A 75 -0.21 -24.03 6.33
C LYS A 75 -0.47 -23.80 7.82
N VAL A 76 -0.15 -22.62 8.35
CA VAL A 76 -0.33 -22.28 9.78
C VAL A 76 -1.78 -21.89 10.08
N VAL A 77 -2.39 -21.05 9.27
CA VAL A 77 -3.74 -20.49 9.53
C VAL A 77 -4.84 -21.48 9.10
N GLY A 78 -4.56 -22.29 8.07
CA GLY A 78 -5.47 -23.26 7.50
C GLY A 78 -6.30 -22.71 6.33
N ALA A 79 -6.62 -23.58 5.39
CA ALA A 79 -7.43 -23.21 4.23
C ALA A 79 -8.88 -22.87 4.56
N GLN A 80 -9.40 -23.37 5.68
CA GLN A 80 -10.75 -23.06 6.16
C GLN A 80 -10.99 -21.59 6.49
N ARG A 81 -9.90 -20.85 6.80
CA ARG A 81 -9.91 -19.40 7.07
C ARG A 81 -9.22 -18.64 5.93
N ALA A 82 -9.65 -18.93 4.71
CA ALA A 82 -9.00 -18.43 3.49
C ALA A 82 -8.84 -16.90 3.47
N MET A 83 -9.88 -16.14 3.82
CA MET A 83 -9.79 -14.68 3.85
C MET A 83 -8.75 -14.19 4.85
N LEU A 84 -8.78 -14.71 6.09
CA LEU A 84 -7.80 -14.35 7.11
C LEU A 84 -6.37 -14.73 6.69
N SER A 85 -6.18 -15.90 6.08
CA SER A 85 -4.88 -16.33 5.56
C SER A 85 -4.32 -15.32 4.54
N ILE A 86 -5.13 -14.89 3.59
CA ILE A 86 -4.73 -13.91 2.57
C ILE A 86 -4.46 -12.54 3.19
N VAL A 87 -5.30 -12.07 4.13
CA VAL A 87 -5.05 -10.80 4.85
C VAL A 87 -3.71 -10.84 5.57
N LEU A 88 -3.41 -11.93 6.29
CA LEU A 88 -2.15 -12.07 7.03
C LEU A 88 -0.94 -12.19 6.11
N VAL A 89 -1.05 -12.92 4.98
CA VAL A 89 0.00 -12.95 3.96
C VAL A 89 0.31 -11.55 3.44
N CYS A 90 -0.73 -10.82 3.04
CA CYS A 90 -0.59 -9.45 2.56
C CYS A 90 0.04 -8.54 3.63
N ALA A 91 -0.41 -8.68 4.88
CA ALA A 91 0.10 -7.93 6.01
C ALA A 91 1.60 -8.21 6.26
N LEU A 92 2.00 -9.48 6.27
CA LEU A 92 3.40 -9.88 6.47
C LEU A 92 4.31 -9.36 5.36
N LEU A 93 3.90 -9.51 4.10
CA LEU A 93 4.68 -9.03 2.96
C LEU A 93 4.81 -7.51 2.97
N THR A 94 3.71 -6.80 3.21
CA THR A 94 3.70 -5.33 3.24
C THR A 94 4.51 -4.79 4.42
N TYR A 95 4.33 -5.34 5.62
CA TYR A 95 5.12 -4.97 6.79
C TYR A 95 6.61 -5.33 6.63
N GLY A 96 6.90 -6.42 5.91
CA GLY A 96 8.25 -6.81 5.50
C GLY A 96 8.90 -5.89 4.47
N GLY A 97 8.24 -4.82 4.02
CA GLY A 97 8.78 -3.82 3.09
C GLY A 97 8.54 -4.13 1.60
N VAL A 98 7.79 -5.17 1.29
CA VAL A 98 7.39 -5.42 -0.11
C VAL A 98 6.36 -4.38 -0.52
N SER A 99 6.58 -3.75 -1.69
CA SER A 99 5.63 -2.77 -2.23
C SER A 99 4.23 -3.37 -2.32
N LEU A 100 3.24 -2.62 -1.84
CA LEU A 100 1.83 -3.04 -1.86
C LEU A 100 1.33 -3.47 -3.26
N PHE A 101 1.82 -2.84 -4.34
CA PHE A 101 1.48 -3.23 -5.70
C PHE A 101 2.06 -4.61 -6.07
N VAL A 102 3.31 -4.88 -5.67
CA VAL A 102 3.94 -6.19 -5.87
C VAL A 102 3.19 -7.26 -5.07
N VAL A 103 2.77 -6.95 -3.84
CA VAL A 103 1.96 -7.86 -3.01
C VAL A 103 0.67 -8.25 -3.71
N VAL A 104 -0.06 -7.31 -4.32
CA VAL A 104 -1.28 -7.61 -5.09
C VAL A 104 -1.01 -8.65 -6.17
N PHE A 105 -0.01 -8.43 -7.01
CA PHE A 105 0.30 -9.35 -8.11
C PHE A 105 0.81 -10.71 -7.63
N ALA A 106 1.63 -10.72 -6.58
CA ALA A 106 2.18 -11.94 -6.02
C ALA A 106 1.12 -12.80 -5.33
N VAL A 107 0.18 -12.18 -4.61
CA VAL A 107 -0.81 -12.91 -3.80
C VAL A 107 -2.07 -13.26 -4.58
N TYR A 108 -2.46 -12.47 -5.58
CA TYR A 108 -3.71 -12.65 -6.32
C TYR A 108 -3.93 -14.08 -6.86
N PRO A 109 -2.97 -14.73 -7.53
CA PRO A 109 -3.17 -16.09 -8.04
C PRO A 109 -3.50 -17.09 -6.92
N PHE A 110 -2.82 -16.98 -5.79
CA PHE A 110 -3.04 -17.83 -4.62
C PHE A 110 -4.39 -17.54 -3.95
N ALA A 111 -4.75 -16.25 -3.82
CA ALA A 111 -6.02 -15.84 -3.26
C ALA A 111 -7.19 -16.35 -4.11
N ALA A 112 -7.10 -16.21 -5.43
CA ALA A 112 -8.13 -16.69 -6.35
C ALA A 112 -8.33 -18.21 -6.26
N GLU A 113 -7.25 -18.97 -6.18
CA GLU A 113 -7.32 -20.44 -6.07
C GLU A 113 -7.83 -20.86 -4.68
N LEU A 114 -7.33 -20.25 -3.61
CA LEU A 114 -7.78 -20.56 -2.26
C LEU A 114 -9.27 -20.24 -2.05
N PHE A 115 -9.74 -19.12 -2.60
CA PHE A 115 -11.17 -18.75 -2.56
C PHE A 115 -12.02 -19.75 -3.33
N ARG A 116 -11.55 -20.23 -4.50
CA ARG A 116 -12.22 -21.26 -5.27
C ARG A 116 -12.36 -22.57 -4.49
N GLN A 117 -11.28 -22.97 -3.78
CA GLN A 117 -11.29 -24.19 -2.96
C GLN A 117 -12.18 -24.07 -1.72
N SER A 118 -12.35 -22.86 -1.19
CA SER A 118 -13.14 -22.57 0.01
C SER A 118 -14.56 -22.11 -0.29
N ASP A 119 -15.00 -22.15 -1.55
CA ASP A 119 -16.30 -21.67 -2.03
C ASP A 119 -16.62 -20.20 -1.64
N ILE A 120 -15.59 -19.37 -1.64
CA ILE A 120 -15.71 -17.93 -1.34
C ILE A 120 -15.82 -17.15 -2.66
N PRO A 121 -16.78 -16.20 -2.78
CA PRO A 121 -16.96 -15.43 -3.99
C PRO A 121 -15.70 -14.66 -4.40
N LYS A 122 -15.22 -14.86 -5.63
CA LYS A 122 -14.02 -14.21 -6.19
C LYS A 122 -14.05 -12.68 -6.09
N ARG A 123 -15.23 -12.08 -6.07
CA ARG A 123 -15.43 -10.62 -5.91
C ARG A 123 -14.85 -10.06 -4.61
N LEU A 124 -14.64 -10.91 -3.58
CA LEU A 124 -14.08 -10.51 -2.30
C LEU A 124 -12.53 -10.50 -2.30
N VAL A 125 -11.88 -11.11 -3.29
CA VAL A 125 -10.40 -11.15 -3.38
C VAL A 125 -9.77 -9.76 -3.33
N PRO A 126 -10.21 -8.75 -4.12
CA PRO A 126 -9.62 -7.42 -4.05
C PRO A 126 -9.75 -6.76 -2.68
N GLY A 127 -10.93 -6.89 -2.04
CA GLY A 127 -11.16 -6.34 -0.69
C GLY A 127 -10.30 -7.02 0.36
N THR A 128 -10.10 -8.33 0.26
CA THR A 128 -9.26 -9.11 1.18
C THR A 128 -7.79 -8.73 1.05
N ILE A 129 -7.28 -8.60 -0.18
CA ILE A 129 -5.91 -8.15 -0.43
C ILE A 129 -5.74 -6.70 0.05
N ALA A 130 -6.72 -5.83 -0.23
CA ALA A 130 -6.68 -4.43 0.20
C ALA A 130 -6.64 -4.30 1.72
N LEU A 131 -7.44 -5.08 2.46
CA LEU A 131 -7.42 -5.07 3.91
C LEU A 131 -6.02 -5.42 4.47
N GLY A 132 -5.33 -6.40 3.89
CA GLY A 132 -4.00 -6.81 4.34
C GLY A 132 -2.87 -5.87 3.92
N ALA A 133 -2.88 -5.34 2.70
CA ALA A 133 -1.76 -4.61 2.12
C ALA A 133 -1.92 -3.08 2.10
N PHE A 134 -3.15 -2.55 2.09
CA PHE A 134 -3.44 -1.14 1.82
C PHE A 134 -4.03 -0.37 3.02
N THR A 135 -4.11 -1.01 4.19
CA THR A 135 -4.70 -0.40 5.39
C THR A 135 -3.69 -0.38 6.54
N PHE A 136 -4.00 -1.02 7.65
CA PHE A 136 -3.25 -0.95 8.90
C PHE A 136 -1.76 -1.30 8.81
N THR A 137 -1.36 -2.12 7.86
CA THR A 137 0.05 -2.50 7.65
C THR A 137 0.86 -1.42 6.93
N MET A 138 0.19 -0.51 6.26
CA MET A 138 0.82 0.53 5.46
C MET A 138 1.14 1.78 6.28
N ASP A 139 0.27 2.16 7.21
CA ASP A 139 0.32 3.44 7.92
C ASP A 139 0.11 3.36 9.43
N ALA A 140 -0.59 2.35 9.94
CA ALA A 140 -0.98 2.30 11.35
C ALA A 140 0.02 1.51 12.22
N LEU A 141 0.55 0.39 11.73
CA LEU A 141 1.48 -0.41 12.51
C LEU A 141 2.83 0.30 12.69
N PRO A 142 3.32 0.42 13.94
CA PRO A 142 4.58 1.10 14.21
C PRO A 142 5.76 0.39 13.54
N GLY A 143 6.66 1.18 12.97
CA GLY A 143 7.87 0.66 12.31
C GLY A 143 7.65 0.14 10.89
N THR A 144 6.44 0.22 10.32
CA THR A 144 6.23 -0.17 8.93
C THR A 144 7.11 0.68 7.99
N PRO A 145 7.88 0.04 7.08
CA PRO A 145 8.77 0.74 6.16
C PRO A 145 8.05 1.36 4.97
N GLN A 146 6.72 1.28 4.95
CA GLN A 146 5.92 1.83 3.86
C GLN A 146 5.97 3.35 3.87
N ILE A 147 5.90 3.93 2.68
CA ILE A 147 6.08 5.35 2.46
C ILE A 147 5.04 6.21 3.16
N GLN A 148 3.83 5.69 3.33
CA GLN A 148 2.74 6.36 4.02
C GLN A 148 3.03 6.58 5.51
N ASN A 149 3.88 5.75 6.10
CA ASN A 149 4.38 5.92 7.46
C ASN A 149 5.66 6.78 7.50
N ILE A 150 6.47 6.76 6.44
CA ILE A 150 7.76 7.48 6.40
C ILE A 150 7.58 8.95 6.04
N ILE A 151 6.72 9.30 5.07
CA ILE A 151 6.51 10.68 4.64
C ILE A 151 6.14 11.62 5.81
N PRO A 152 5.18 11.29 6.69
CA PRO A 152 4.83 12.17 7.81
C PRO A 152 5.98 12.47 8.76
N THR A 153 6.95 11.58 8.89
CA THR A 153 8.07 11.76 9.82
C THR A 153 8.89 13.02 9.53
N SER A 154 9.07 13.35 8.25
CA SER A 154 9.82 14.55 7.85
C SER A 154 9.04 15.84 8.07
N PHE A 155 7.71 15.81 8.08
CA PHE A 155 6.86 16.98 8.32
C PHE A 155 6.62 17.24 9.80
N PHE A 156 6.47 16.17 10.58
CA PHE A 156 6.16 16.27 12.02
C PHE A 156 7.37 16.09 12.93
N GLY A 157 8.57 15.88 12.36
CA GLY A 157 9.79 15.65 13.15
C GLY A 157 9.73 14.39 14.04
N THR A 158 8.96 13.39 13.59
CA THR A 158 8.73 12.12 14.31
C THR A 158 9.54 10.98 13.68
N THR A 159 9.33 9.78 14.16
CA THR A 159 9.91 8.55 13.59
C THR A 159 8.83 7.61 13.10
N GLY A 160 9.19 6.61 12.29
CA GLY A 160 8.26 5.56 11.85
C GLY A 160 7.66 4.74 13.00
N TRP A 161 8.14 4.93 14.24
CA TRP A 161 7.62 4.33 15.48
C TRP A 161 6.75 5.30 16.29
N ALA A 162 6.34 6.41 15.71
CA ALA A 162 5.49 7.37 16.41
C ALA A 162 4.15 6.76 16.82
N ALA A 163 3.65 7.14 18.00
CA ALA A 163 2.38 6.70 18.57
C ALA A 163 2.13 5.18 18.53
N PRO A 164 3.06 4.31 18.99
CA PRO A 164 2.98 2.88 18.78
C PRO A 164 1.74 2.23 19.39
N LYS A 165 1.28 2.69 20.54
CA LYS A 165 0.06 2.17 21.20
C LYS A 165 -1.18 2.49 20.37
N LEU A 166 -1.32 3.75 19.93
CA LEU A 166 -2.47 4.18 19.14
C LEU A 166 -2.50 3.48 17.78
N GLY A 167 -1.35 3.40 17.10
CA GLY A 167 -1.21 2.72 15.82
C GLY A 167 -1.57 1.23 15.90
N THR A 168 -1.09 0.54 16.94
CA THR A 168 -1.42 -0.88 17.15
C THR A 168 -2.91 -1.07 17.44
N ILE A 169 -3.51 -0.26 18.32
CA ILE A 169 -4.95 -0.35 18.64
C ILE A 169 -5.78 -0.07 17.40
N GLY A 170 -5.44 1.00 16.63
CA GLY A 170 -6.11 1.32 15.37
C GLY A 170 -5.97 0.22 14.33
N GLY A 171 -4.77 -0.38 14.21
CA GLY A 171 -4.51 -1.49 13.31
C GLY A 171 -5.34 -2.73 13.64
N VAL A 172 -5.42 -3.12 14.91
CA VAL A 172 -6.26 -4.22 15.38
C VAL A 172 -7.74 -3.93 15.14
N PHE A 173 -8.18 -2.71 15.41
CA PHE A 173 -9.55 -2.28 15.14
C PHE A 173 -9.92 -2.43 13.67
N ILE A 174 -9.07 -1.92 12.75
CA ILE A 174 -9.28 -2.01 11.30
C ILE A 174 -9.29 -3.48 10.85
N LEU A 175 -8.40 -4.30 11.38
CA LEU A 175 -8.37 -5.73 11.07
C LEU A 175 -9.67 -6.42 11.46
N ILE A 176 -10.15 -6.21 12.69
CA ILE A 176 -11.39 -6.84 13.20
C ILE A 176 -12.60 -6.37 12.38
N VAL A 177 -12.77 -5.05 12.21
CA VAL A 177 -13.91 -4.48 11.47
C VAL A 177 -13.88 -4.90 10.01
N GLY A 178 -12.70 -4.85 9.38
CA GLY A 178 -12.50 -5.25 7.99
C GLY A 178 -12.78 -6.73 7.77
N MET A 179 -12.29 -7.61 8.65
CA MET A 179 -12.59 -9.05 8.58
C MET A 179 -14.07 -9.32 8.79
N SER A 180 -14.70 -8.72 9.79
CA SER A 180 -16.14 -8.86 10.04
C SER A 180 -16.97 -8.41 8.83
N TYR A 181 -16.59 -7.32 8.19
CA TYR A 181 -17.25 -6.86 6.97
C TYR A 181 -17.09 -7.85 5.81
N LEU A 182 -15.87 -8.39 5.60
CA LEU A 182 -15.62 -9.37 4.53
C LEU A 182 -16.38 -10.68 4.75
N GLU A 183 -16.46 -11.15 5.99
CA GLU A 183 -17.20 -12.37 6.35
C GLU A 183 -18.72 -12.19 6.21
N TRP A 184 -19.22 -10.97 6.46
CA TRP A 184 -20.63 -10.65 6.26
C TRP A 184 -21.06 -10.60 4.79
N ARG A 185 -20.14 -10.29 3.87
CA ARG A 185 -20.41 -10.10 2.43
C ARG A 185 -20.36 -11.37 1.63
#